data_8ab3da9ab2e7c7852e010272f0543b6d
#
_entry.id   8ab3da9ab2e7c7852e010272f0543b6d
#
_cell.length_a   1.000
_cell.length_b   1.000
_cell.length_c   1.000
_cell.angle_alpha   90.00
_cell.angle_beta   90.00
_cell.angle_gamma   90.00
#
_symmetry.space_group_name_H-M   'P 1'
#
loop_
_entity.id
_entity.type
_entity.pdbx_description
1 polymer ?
#
loop_
_entity_poly.entity_id
_entity_poly.type
_entity_poly.pdbx_seq_one_letter_code
_entity_poly.pdbx_strand_id
1 'polypeptide(L)'
;MQRSAGPQAACVHSKARLGCGRVMNILGIGLDATDIPRLADVLERYGDRFLQRVFTPGEIAYCTRRRNPAPHLAGRFAAKEAAMKALGTGHSRGVLWKDIEVIRGGGPPRLQLHGGAARRAEGMQVRRSLLTITHSDTLAMAQVMLIGD
;
A
#
# COMPACT_ATOMS: atom_id res chain seq x y z
N MET A 1 25.14 22.06 61.49
CA MET A 1 24.93 21.11 60.40
C MET A 1 23.92 21.67 59.43
N GLN A 2 24.42 22.37 58.39
CA GLN A 2 23.59 22.96 57.36
C GLN A 2 23.59 21.99 56.16
N ARG A 3 22.40 21.57 55.73
CA ARG A 3 22.23 20.78 54.48
C ARG A 3 22.01 21.76 53.32
N SER A 4 22.94 21.75 52.40
CA SER A 4 22.89 22.52 51.15
C SER A 4 21.83 21.93 50.23
N ALA A 5 20.89 22.77 49.81
CA ALA A 5 19.93 22.47 48.72
C ALA A 5 20.63 22.58 47.39
N GLY A 6 20.58 21.49 46.59
CA GLY A 6 21.06 21.46 45.22
C GLY A 6 20.11 22.18 44.26
N PRO A 7 20.60 22.65 43.10
CA PRO A 7 19.79 23.43 42.18
C PRO A 7 18.77 22.55 41.44
N GLN A 8 17.52 22.99 41.53
CA GLN A 8 16.43 22.44 40.74
C GLN A 8 16.65 22.79 39.25
N ALA A 9 16.75 21.76 38.43
CA ALA A 9 16.78 21.93 36.96
C ALA A 9 15.44 22.50 36.48
N ALA A 10 15.45 23.74 36.00
CA ALA A 10 14.31 24.36 35.35
C ALA A 10 14.05 23.68 34.00
N CYS A 11 12.93 22.99 33.92
CA CYS A 11 12.42 22.41 32.65
C CYS A 11 11.99 23.57 31.75
N VAL A 12 12.84 23.94 30.80
CA VAL A 12 12.53 25.00 29.80
C VAL A 12 11.51 24.42 28.84
N HIS A 13 10.23 24.69 29.07
CA HIS A 13 9.19 24.47 28.08
C HIS A 13 9.32 25.54 26.97
N SER A 14 10.15 25.26 25.99
CA SER A 14 10.13 25.96 24.72
C SER A 14 8.79 25.67 24.03
N LYS A 15 7.85 26.60 24.14
CA LYS A 15 6.70 26.69 23.24
C LYS A 15 7.20 27.09 21.85
N ALA A 16 7.81 26.20 21.13
CA ALA A 16 7.94 26.33 19.69
C ALA A 16 6.52 26.37 19.14
N ARG A 17 6.06 27.55 18.69
CA ARG A 17 4.90 27.66 17.80
C ARG A 17 5.29 26.95 16.50
N LEU A 18 5.00 25.67 16.44
CA LEU A 18 4.96 24.94 15.18
C LEU A 18 3.92 25.66 14.35
N GLY A 19 4.38 26.32 13.29
CA GLY A 19 3.50 26.90 12.28
C GLY A 19 2.47 25.86 11.90
N CYS A 20 1.28 26.28 11.50
CA CYS A 20 0.15 25.44 11.11
C CYS A 20 0.56 24.49 9.97
N GLY A 21 1.39 23.50 10.31
CA GLY A 21 1.72 22.38 9.48
C GLY A 21 0.49 21.48 9.45
N ARG A 22 -0.05 21.24 8.26
CA ARG A 22 -1.15 20.30 8.03
C ARG A 22 -0.77 18.97 8.67
N VAL A 23 -1.48 18.56 9.72
CA VAL A 23 -1.26 17.28 10.41
C VAL A 23 -1.68 16.18 9.45
N MET A 24 -0.74 15.37 9.01
CA MET A 24 -1.04 14.20 8.18
C MET A 24 -1.48 13.05 9.09
N ASN A 25 -2.68 12.53 8.85
CA ASN A 25 -3.22 11.39 9.58
C ASN A 25 -3.09 10.11 8.75
N ILE A 26 -2.61 9.05 9.36
CA ILE A 26 -2.66 7.71 8.77
C ILE A 26 -4.06 7.16 8.99
N LEU A 27 -4.81 7.00 7.90
CA LEU A 27 -6.20 6.54 7.90
C LEU A 27 -6.32 5.02 7.75
N GLY A 28 -5.31 4.39 7.17
CA GLY A 28 -5.25 2.95 6.99
C GLY A 28 -3.86 2.48 6.61
N ILE A 29 -3.55 1.29 7.05
CA ILE A 29 -2.30 0.60 6.72
C ILE A 29 -2.62 -0.85 6.32
N GLY A 30 -1.95 -1.34 5.30
CA GLY A 30 -2.05 -2.71 4.84
C GLY A 30 -0.70 -3.28 4.46
N LEU A 31 -0.48 -4.52 4.79
CA LEU A 31 0.69 -5.30 4.44
C LEU A 31 0.21 -6.66 3.91
N ASP A 32 0.80 -7.10 2.82
CA ASP A 32 0.57 -8.43 2.28
C ASP A 32 1.84 -9.06 1.74
N ALA A 33 1.90 -10.38 1.78
CA ALA A 33 2.98 -11.19 1.24
C ALA A 33 2.38 -12.29 0.36
N THR A 34 2.88 -12.40 -0.87
CA THR A 34 2.44 -13.38 -1.87
C THR A 34 3.58 -14.31 -2.21
N ASP A 35 3.34 -15.60 -2.06
CA ASP A 35 4.25 -16.67 -2.47
C ASP A 35 4.32 -16.73 -4.00
N ILE A 36 5.51 -16.50 -4.56
CA ILE A 36 5.73 -16.41 -6.01
C ILE A 36 5.51 -17.76 -6.70
N PRO A 37 6.06 -18.90 -6.22
CA PRO A 37 5.79 -20.20 -6.81
C PRO A 37 4.31 -20.55 -6.83
N ARG A 38 3.59 -20.29 -5.75
CA ARG A 38 2.15 -20.53 -5.67
C ARG A 38 1.37 -19.70 -6.69
N LEU A 39 1.75 -18.45 -6.89
CA LEU A 39 1.13 -17.61 -7.92
C LEU A 39 1.46 -18.13 -9.32
N ALA A 40 2.69 -18.58 -9.56
CA ALA A 40 3.08 -19.18 -10.84
C ALA A 40 2.24 -20.43 -11.16
N ASP A 41 1.97 -21.29 -10.18
CA ASP A 41 1.09 -22.44 -10.34
C ASP A 41 -0.35 -22.03 -10.70
N VAL A 42 -0.86 -20.96 -10.10
CA VAL A 42 -2.18 -20.40 -10.42
C VAL A 42 -2.20 -19.87 -11.86
N LEU A 43 -1.14 -19.17 -12.27
CA LEU A 43 -1.00 -18.65 -13.64
C LEU A 43 -0.93 -19.79 -14.67
N GLU A 44 -0.19 -20.85 -14.38
CA GLU A 44 -0.12 -22.02 -15.25
C GLU A 44 -1.48 -22.70 -15.39
N ARG A 45 -2.21 -22.84 -14.28
CA ARG A 45 -3.50 -23.56 -14.24
C ARG A 45 -4.64 -22.77 -14.88
N TYR A 46 -4.71 -21.46 -14.65
CA TYR A 46 -5.86 -20.64 -15.03
C TYR A 46 -5.56 -19.58 -16.10
N GLY A 47 -4.29 -19.28 -16.38
CA GLY A 47 -3.82 -18.42 -17.46
C GLY A 47 -4.54 -17.08 -17.52
N ASP A 48 -4.98 -16.72 -18.72
CA ASP A 48 -5.64 -15.43 -18.99
C ASP A 48 -6.90 -15.20 -18.17
N ARG A 49 -7.61 -16.26 -17.81
CA ARG A 49 -8.82 -16.15 -16.98
C ARG A 49 -8.52 -15.55 -15.61
N PHE A 50 -7.41 -15.95 -14.98
CA PHE A 50 -6.95 -15.38 -13.73
C PHE A 50 -6.44 -13.94 -13.93
N LEU A 51 -5.60 -13.74 -14.94
CA LEU A 51 -5.05 -12.42 -15.25
C LEU A 51 -6.14 -11.37 -15.45
N GLN A 52 -7.13 -11.67 -16.29
CA GLN A 52 -8.21 -10.73 -16.61
C GLN A 52 -9.17 -10.47 -15.45
N ARG A 53 -9.27 -11.41 -14.51
CA ARG A 53 -10.09 -11.22 -13.30
C ARG A 53 -9.43 -10.30 -12.28
N VAL A 54 -8.11 -10.39 -12.14
CA VAL A 54 -7.36 -9.74 -11.04
C VAL A 54 -6.68 -8.45 -11.49
N PHE A 55 -6.09 -8.43 -12.69
CA PHE A 55 -5.25 -7.34 -13.16
C PHE A 55 -5.91 -6.51 -14.23
N THR A 56 -5.55 -5.23 -14.29
CA THR A 56 -5.94 -4.35 -15.38
C THR A 56 -5.14 -4.67 -16.65
N PRO A 57 -5.62 -4.30 -17.86
CA PRO A 57 -4.84 -4.47 -19.08
C PRO A 57 -3.44 -3.82 -19.01
N GLY A 58 -3.31 -2.68 -18.34
CA GLY A 58 -2.02 -2.00 -18.15
C GLY A 58 -1.06 -2.78 -17.28
N GLU A 59 -1.54 -3.38 -16.21
CA GLU A 59 -0.73 -4.25 -15.33
C GLU A 59 -0.28 -5.51 -16.05
N ILE A 60 -1.17 -6.16 -16.81
CA ILE A 60 -0.85 -7.34 -17.62
C ILE A 60 0.22 -6.99 -18.63
N ALA A 61 0.03 -5.92 -19.41
CA ALA A 61 0.99 -5.49 -20.42
C ALA A 61 2.37 -5.16 -19.82
N TYR A 62 2.41 -4.53 -18.65
CA TYR A 62 3.66 -4.24 -17.96
C TYR A 62 4.39 -5.52 -17.52
N CYS A 63 3.69 -6.48 -16.93
CA CYS A 63 4.28 -7.69 -16.38
C CYS A 63 4.73 -8.68 -17.47
N THR A 64 3.93 -8.83 -18.53
CA THR A 64 4.22 -9.79 -19.61
C THR A 64 5.40 -9.39 -20.50
N ARG A 65 5.82 -8.12 -20.48
CA ARG A 65 7.07 -7.68 -21.15
C ARG A 65 8.32 -8.14 -20.41
N ARG A 66 8.20 -8.63 -19.19
CA ARG A 66 9.34 -9.07 -18.39
C ARG A 66 9.72 -10.49 -18.74
N ARG A 67 11.02 -10.80 -18.65
CA ARG A 67 11.53 -12.17 -18.89
C ARG A 67 10.86 -13.20 -17.97
N ASN A 68 10.62 -12.81 -16.71
CA ASN A 68 9.88 -13.60 -15.74
C ASN A 68 8.72 -12.75 -15.19
N PRO A 69 7.48 -12.93 -15.66
CA PRO A 69 6.34 -12.17 -15.21
C PRO A 69 5.89 -12.44 -13.76
N ALA A 70 6.10 -13.66 -13.26
CA ALA A 70 5.53 -14.12 -11.99
C ALA A 70 5.90 -13.23 -10.78
N PRO A 71 7.15 -12.82 -10.54
CA PRO A 71 7.48 -11.91 -9.44
C PRO A 71 6.80 -10.55 -9.56
N HIS A 72 6.65 -10.03 -10.77
CA HIS A 72 6.01 -8.74 -11.02
C HIS A 72 4.49 -8.79 -10.80
N LEU A 73 3.86 -9.89 -11.20
CA LEU A 73 2.44 -10.16 -10.93
C LEU A 73 2.20 -10.39 -9.44
N ALA A 74 3.08 -11.14 -8.77
CA ALA A 74 3.00 -11.38 -7.34
C ALA A 74 3.12 -10.09 -6.51
N GLY A 75 4.03 -9.20 -6.90
CA GLY A 75 4.16 -7.88 -6.25
C GLY A 75 2.89 -7.03 -6.41
N ARG A 76 2.26 -7.06 -7.57
CA ARG A 76 0.99 -6.35 -7.80
C ARG A 76 -0.17 -7.00 -7.07
N PHE A 77 -0.20 -8.31 -7.04
CA PHE A 77 -1.20 -9.05 -6.26
C PHE A 77 -1.11 -8.69 -4.77
N ALA A 78 0.10 -8.73 -4.19
CA ALA A 78 0.34 -8.32 -2.82
C ALA A 78 -0.06 -6.85 -2.58
N ALA A 79 0.22 -5.94 -3.53
CA ALA A 79 -0.17 -4.54 -3.42
C ALA A 79 -1.70 -4.34 -3.41
N LYS A 80 -2.44 -5.11 -4.21
CA LYS A 80 -3.91 -5.08 -4.22
C LYS A 80 -4.49 -5.58 -2.89
N GLU A 81 -3.99 -6.70 -2.37
CA GLU A 81 -4.36 -7.23 -1.06
C GLU A 81 -4.03 -6.24 0.07
N ALA A 82 -2.83 -5.66 0.05
CA ALA A 82 -2.42 -4.65 1.03
C ALA A 82 -3.33 -3.42 0.98
N ALA A 83 -3.72 -2.96 -0.22
CA ALA A 83 -4.65 -1.85 -0.38
C ALA A 83 -6.05 -2.17 0.15
N MET A 84 -6.57 -3.37 -0.10
CA MET A 84 -7.86 -3.82 0.46
C MET A 84 -7.82 -3.89 1.99
N LYS A 85 -6.71 -4.31 2.59
CA LYS A 85 -6.49 -4.28 4.04
C LYS A 85 -6.48 -2.84 4.57
N ALA A 86 -5.77 -1.93 3.89
CA ALA A 86 -5.73 -0.52 4.27
C ALA A 86 -7.10 0.16 4.18
N LEU A 87 -7.92 -0.19 3.17
CA LEU A 87 -9.31 0.28 3.02
C LEU A 87 -10.29 -0.38 4.01
N GLY A 88 -9.86 -1.47 4.67
CA GLY A 88 -10.69 -2.21 5.61
C GLY A 88 -11.85 -2.97 4.95
N THR A 89 -11.71 -3.34 3.67
CA THR A 89 -12.79 -3.96 2.90
C THR A 89 -12.58 -5.44 2.62
N GLY A 90 -11.32 -5.89 2.51
CA GLY A 90 -11.02 -7.18 1.91
C GLY A 90 -11.61 -7.26 0.51
N HIS A 91 -12.05 -8.45 0.11
CA HIS A 91 -12.77 -8.70 -1.16
C HIS A 91 -14.28 -8.47 -1.06
N SER A 92 -14.72 -7.76 -0.07
CA SER A 92 -16.12 -7.49 0.19
C SER A 92 -16.45 -6.01 0.01
N ARG A 93 -17.71 -5.65 0.27
CA ARG A 93 -18.17 -4.26 0.25
C ARG A 93 -18.00 -3.55 -1.10
N GLY A 94 -18.14 -4.31 -2.20
CA GLY A 94 -18.15 -3.75 -3.54
C GLY A 94 -16.79 -3.29 -4.07
N VAL A 95 -15.69 -3.74 -3.47
CA VAL A 95 -14.32 -3.51 -3.98
C VAL A 95 -13.89 -4.73 -4.80
N LEU A 96 -13.56 -4.48 -6.04
CA LEU A 96 -13.08 -5.49 -6.99
C LEU A 96 -11.56 -5.43 -7.13
N TRP A 97 -10.93 -6.51 -7.56
CA TRP A 97 -9.49 -6.58 -7.84
C TRP A 97 -9.00 -5.46 -8.77
N LYS A 98 -9.73 -5.21 -9.84
CA LYS A 98 -9.38 -4.19 -10.84
C LYS A 98 -9.68 -2.77 -10.41
N ASP A 99 -10.39 -2.58 -9.31
CA ASP A 99 -10.58 -1.26 -8.70
C ASP A 99 -9.28 -0.71 -8.09
N ILE A 100 -8.31 -1.58 -7.87
CA ILE A 100 -6.99 -1.22 -7.34
C ILE A 100 -5.94 -1.51 -8.42
N GLU A 101 -5.40 -0.48 -9.02
CA GLU A 101 -4.41 -0.58 -10.09
C GLU A 101 -3.04 -0.11 -9.60
N VAL A 102 -2.01 -0.91 -9.88
CA VAL A 102 -0.62 -0.53 -9.61
C VAL A 102 -0.02 0.04 -10.88
N ILE A 103 0.28 1.33 -10.87
CA ILE A 103 0.89 2.04 -11.99
C ILE A 103 2.36 2.35 -11.71
N ARG A 104 3.18 2.35 -12.77
CA ARG A 104 4.59 2.69 -12.72
C ARG A 104 4.97 3.52 -13.96
N GLY A 105 5.24 4.78 -13.74
CA GLY A 105 5.59 5.73 -14.81
C GLY A 105 6.97 6.37 -14.57
N GLY A 106 8.06 5.56 -14.63
CA GLY A 106 9.44 6.06 -14.49
C GLY A 106 9.88 6.41 -13.06
N GLY A 107 9.04 6.14 -12.05
CA GLY A 107 9.32 6.37 -10.64
C GLY A 107 8.89 5.19 -9.76
N PRO A 108 8.72 5.40 -8.44
CA PRO A 108 8.19 4.40 -7.54
C PRO A 108 6.77 3.97 -7.95
N PRO A 109 6.35 2.74 -7.62
CA PRO A 109 5.00 2.28 -7.88
C PRO A 109 3.97 3.14 -7.13
N ARG A 110 2.82 3.36 -7.74
CA ARG A 110 1.70 4.11 -7.16
C ARG A 110 0.40 3.34 -7.32
N LEU A 111 -0.54 3.59 -6.42
CA LEU A 111 -1.90 3.09 -6.54
C LEU A 111 -2.77 4.10 -7.29
N GLN A 112 -3.56 3.60 -8.20
CA GLN A 112 -4.71 4.27 -8.76
C GLN A 112 -5.96 3.51 -8.36
N LEU A 113 -6.90 4.19 -7.73
CA LEU A 113 -8.13 3.59 -7.24
C LEU A 113 -9.28 3.94 -8.18
N HIS A 114 -10.10 2.94 -8.47
CA HIS A 114 -11.27 3.02 -9.33
C HIS A 114 -12.51 2.51 -8.60
N GLY A 115 -13.67 2.70 -9.15
CA GLY A 115 -14.92 2.06 -8.74
C GLY A 115 -15.17 2.06 -7.23
N GLY A 116 -15.39 0.88 -6.68
CA GLY A 116 -15.68 0.68 -5.26
C GLY A 116 -14.53 1.09 -4.33
N ALA A 117 -13.28 0.85 -4.75
CA ALA A 117 -12.10 1.25 -3.97
C ALA A 117 -11.97 2.78 -3.89
N ALA A 118 -12.22 3.49 -4.99
CA ALA A 118 -12.20 4.96 -5.02
C ALA A 118 -13.29 5.55 -4.11
N ARG A 119 -14.52 5.06 -4.20
CA ARG A 119 -15.62 5.50 -3.33
C ARG A 119 -15.33 5.25 -1.85
N ARG A 120 -14.73 4.11 -1.54
CA ARG A 120 -14.33 3.79 -0.15
C ARG A 120 -13.24 4.73 0.36
N ALA A 121 -12.22 5.00 -0.44
CA ALA A 121 -11.14 5.93 -0.10
C ALA A 121 -11.68 7.36 0.10
N GLU A 122 -12.59 7.80 -0.75
CA GLU A 122 -13.27 9.10 -0.63
C GLU A 122 -14.06 9.19 0.69
N GLY A 123 -14.86 8.17 1.02
CA GLY A 123 -15.58 8.09 2.29
C GLY A 123 -14.68 8.07 3.53
N MET A 124 -13.45 7.59 3.39
CA MET A 124 -12.41 7.65 4.42
C MET A 124 -11.65 8.98 4.43
N GLN A 125 -11.91 9.89 3.50
CA GLN A 125 -11.19 11.14 3.30
C GLN A 125 -9.69 10.95 2.98
N VAL A 126 -9.36 9.88 2.26
CA VAL A 126 -8.00 9.62 1.79
C VAL A 126 -7.60 10.69 0.77
N ARG A 127 -6.48 11.36 1.04
CA ARG A 127 -5.89 12.36 0.14
C ARG A 127 -4.75 11.81 -0.68
N ARG A 128 -4.04 10.84 -0.11
CA ARG A 128 -2.85 10.25 -0.72
C ARG A 128 -2.66 8.81 -0.28
N SER A 129 -2.14 8.00 -1.17
CA SER A 129 -1.65 6.66 -0.85
C SER A 129 -0.15 6.58 -1.06
N LEU A 130 0.52 5.81 -0.21
CA LEU A 130 1.91 5.43 -0.36
C LEU A 130 1.96 3.92 -0.58
N LEU A 131 2.81 3.49 -1.51
CA LEU A 131 2.99 2.09 -1.86
C LEU A 131 4.47 1.76 -1.93
N THR A 132 4.87 0.68 -1.31
CA THR A 132 6.17 0.04 -1.53
C THR A 132 5.98 -1.43 -1.86
N ILE A 133 6.80 -1.95 -2.76
CA ILE A 133 6.81 -3.36 -3.19
C ILE A 133 8.25 -3.84 -3.18
N THR A 134 8.46 -5.02 -2.62
CA THR A 134 9.74 -5.73 -2.66
C THR A 134 9.50 -7.20 -2.96
N HIS A 135 10.51 -7.89 -3.47
CA HIS A 135 10.44 -9.34 -3.65
C HIS A 135 11.82 -9.98 -3.53
N SER A 136 11.82 -11.23 -3.08
CA SER A 136 12.92 -12.18 -3.19
C SER A 136 12.64 -13.17 -4.34
N ASP A 137 13.35 -14.28 -4.36
CA ASP A 137 13.09 -15.35 -5.34
C ASP A 137 11.75 -16.07 -5.11
N THR A 138 11.29 -16.11 -3.87
CA THR A 138 10.10 -16.90 -3.48
C THR A 138 8.93 -16.08 -2.94
N LEU A 139 9.18 -14.84 -2.52
CA LEU A 139 8.18 -14.03 -1.84
C LEU A 139 8.13 -12.61 -2.41
N ALA A 140 6.93 -12.12 -2.71
CA ALA A 140 6.67 -10.71 -2.99
C ALA A 140 5.89 -10.09 -1.84
N MET A 141 6.27 -8.89 -1.42
CA MET A 141 5.60 -8.16 -0.34
C MET A 141 5.23 -6.76 -0.79
N ALA A 142 4.13 -6.26 -0.28
CA ALA A 142 3.72 -4.88 -0.50
C ALA A 142 3.15 -4.27 0.77
N GLN A 143 3.42 -2.98 0.97
CA GLN A 143 2.83 -2.18 2.03
C GLN A 143 2.15 -0.97 1.44
N VAL A 144 0.96 -0.66 1.96
CA VAL A 144 0.14 0.49 1.60
C VAL A 144 -0.16 1.31 2.84
N MET A 145 0.00 2.61 2.74
CA MET A 145 -0.51 3.58 3.72
C MET A 145 -1.49 4.53 3.03
N LEU A 146 -2.63 4.76 3.67
CA LEU A 146 -3.62 5.74 3.26
C LEU A 146 -3.53 6.94 4.20
N ILE A 147 -3.40 8.12 3.62
CA ILE A 147 -3.14 9.35 4.35
C ILE A 147 -4.25 10.36 4.07
N GLY A 148 -4.74 10.98 5.13
CA GLY A 148 -5.66 12.11 5.11
C GLY A 148 -5.06 13.37 5.71
N ASP A 149 -5.86 14.41 5.79
CA ASP A 149 -5.53 15.70 6.43
C ASP A 149 -5.84 15.63 7.93
#